data_a1bd48b0da4631a23cf5a8696e0bbfcc
#
_entry.id   a1bd48b0da4631a23cf5a8696e0bbfcc
#
_cell.length_a   1.000
_cell.length_b   1.000
_cell.length_c   1.000
_cell.angle_alpha   90.00
_cell.angle_beta   90.00
_cell.angle_gamma   90.00
#
_symmetry.space_group_name_H-M   'P 1'
#
loop_
_entity.id
_entity.type
_entity.pdbx_description
1 polymer ?
#
loop_
_entity_poly.entity_id
_entity_poly.type
_entity_poly.pdbx_seq_one_letter_code
_entity_poly.pdbx_strand_id
1 'polypeptide(L)'
;MLFRSKVETACFNVHTRVLTLPLWERASGTVYDLLVGHEVGHALFTPDEDWTKTTKVPAQFVNVVEDARVEKLMKRKYAGLAKTFFGGYKELNEEDFFQLEDEDISTFNLADRANLYFKVGNFVTLDFKPEEKEIIDLIAASESFADVLIASEELYKYCKKEQQQQQKVADLDSHESQGSSSPNGEEAKMEQPQDEQEGQSNESQSSQSEENSDNQGPTQNQQNATSPSSIQIGRAHV
;
A
#
# COMPACT_ATOMS: atom_id res chain seq x y z
N MET A 1 -2.58 -27.72 -13.36
CA MET A 1 -2.07 -27.26 -14.66
C MET A 1 -1.26 -25.99 -14.40
N LEU A 2 0.02 -25.98 -14.72
CA LEU A 2 0.89 -24.82 -14.47
C LEU A 2 0.84 -23.93 -15.72
N PHE A 3 0.24 -22.76 -15.61
CA PHE A 3 0.29 -21.76 -16.67
C PHE A 3 1.48 -20.83 -16.42
N ARG A 4 2.40 -20.78 -17.38
CA ARG A 4 3.48 -19.79 -17.40
C ARG A 4 2.90 -18.50 -17.98
N SER A 5 2.71 -17.48 -17.14
CA SER A 5 2.31 -16.16 -17.61
C SER A 5 3.35 -15.12 -17.18
N LYS A 6 3.47 -14.03 -17.95
CA LYS A 6 4.30 -12.88 -17.59
C LYS A 6 3.60 -12.05 -16.50
N VAL A 7 3.57 -12.58 -15.28
CA VAL A 7 3.11 -11.85 -14.09
C VAL A 7 4.32 -11.38 -13.30
N GLU A 8 4.19 -10.23 -12.64
CA GLU A 8 5.27 -9.64 -11.86
C GLU A 8 5.43 -10.33 -10.50
N THR A 9 4.33 -10.90 -9.97
CA THR A 9 4.29 -11.54 -8.66
C THR A 9 3.49 -12.85 -8.71
N ALA A 10 3.63 -13.68 -7.66
CA ALA A 10 2.80 -14.86 -7.48
C ALA A 10 1.36 -14.46 -7.10
N CYS A 11 0.40 -15.27 -7.48
CA CYS A 11 -0.98 -15.12 -7.01
C CYS A 11 -1.74 -16.45 -7.05
N PHE A 12 -2.69 -16.62 -6.13
CA PHE A 12 -3.58 -17.76 -6.08
C PHE A 12 -5.03 -17.31 -6.24
N ASN A 13 -5.70 -17.86 -7.23
CA ASN A 13 -7.13 -17.63 -7.44
C ASN A 13 -7.94 -18.69 -6.67
N VAL A 14 -8.66 -18.27 -5.61
CA VAL A 14 -9.41 -19.15 -4.72
C VAL A 14 -10.58 -19.88 -5.43
N HIS A 15 -11.19 -19.24 -6.42
CA HIS A 15 -12.35 -19.79 -7.13
C HIS A 15 -11.94 -20.83 -8.19
N THR A 16 -10.93 -20.52 -8.99
CA THR A 16 -10.44 -21.42 -10.04
C THR A 16 -9.40 -22.41 -9.53
N ARG A 17 -8.88 -22.23 -8.32
CA ARG A 17 -7.81 -23.04 -7.70
C ARG A 17 -6.52 -23.04 -8.52
N VAL A 18 -6.25 -21.93 -9.20
CA VAL A 18 -5.07 -21.77 -10.05
C VAL A 18 -4.02 -20.93 -9.32
N LEU A 19 -2.83 -21.49 -9.15
CA LEU A 19 -1.63 -20.78 -8.71
C LEU A 19 -0.87 -20.28 -9.94
N THR A 20 -0.62 -19.00 -10.01
CA THR A 20 0.19 -18.36 -11.05
C THR A 20 1.49 -17.90 -10.42
N LEU A 21 2.62 -18.24 -11.05
CA LEU A 21 3.96 -17.87 -10.58
C LEU A 21 4.66 -17.00 -11.62
N PRO A 22 5.45 -16.00 -11.20
CA PRO A 22 6.28 -15.21 -12.10
C PRO A 22 7.37 -16.09 -12.72
N LEU A 23 7.90 -15.64 -13.86
CA LEU A 23 9.07 -16.25 -14.50
C LEU A 23 10.29 -15.37 -14.22
N TRP A 24 10.96 -15.62 -13.10
CA TRP A 24 12.18 -14.91 -12.74
C TRP A 24 13.39 -15.75 -13.13
N GLU A 25 14.24 -15.21 -13.99
CA GLU A 25 15.38 -15.95 -14.54
C GLU A 25 16.43 -16.32 -13.49
N ARG A 26 16.52 -15.51 -12.41
CA ARG A 26 17.52 -15.68 -11.34
C ARG A 26 17.01 -16.36 -10.09
N ALA A 27 15.69 -16.54 -9.95
CA ALA A 27 15.12 -17.13 -8.74
C ALA A 27 15.42 -18.63 -8.65
N SER A 28 15.91 -19.06 -7.50
CA SER A 28 16.17 -20.47 -7.20
C SER A 28 14.85 -21.25 -6.94
N GLY A 29 14.97 -22.57 -6.86
CA GLY A 29 13.85 -23.41 -6.39
C GLY A 29 13.38 -23.02 -4.99
N THR A 30 14.27 -22.55 -4.11
CA THR A 30 13.92 -22.11 -2.75
C THR A 30 13.02 -20.86 -2.76
N VAL A 31 13.27 -19.91 -3.66
CA VAL A 31 12.40 -18.74 -3.84
C VAL A 31 11.03 -19.17 -4.37
N TYR A 32 10.98 -20.06 -5.37
CA TYR A 32 9.70 -20.60 -5.86
C TYR A 32 8.93 -21.37 -4.77
N ASP A 33 9.62 -22.16 -3.94
CA ASP A 33 8.99 -22.87 -2.82
C ASP A 33 8.44 -21.89 -1.77
N LEU A 34 9.15 -20.76 -1.52
CA LEU A 34 8.66 -19.67 -0.68
C LEU A 34 7.37 -19.08 -1.27
N LEU A 35 7.37 -18.70 -2.56
CA LEU A 35 6.22 -18.13 -3.25
C LEU A 35 5.01 -19.08 -3.20
N VAL A 36 5.21 -20.35 -3.50
CA VAL A 36 4.17 -21.40 -3.40
C VAL A 36 3.67 -21.53 -1.97
N GLY A 37 4.58 -21.59 -1.00
CA GLY A 37 4.23 -21.71 0.43
C GLY A 37 3.40 -20.53 0.92
N HIS A 38 3.72 -19.32 0.49
CA HIS A 38 2.99 -18.11 0.82
C HIS A 38 1.57 -18.13 0.24
N GLU A 39 1.42 -18.35 -1.06
CA GLU A 39 0.13 -18.38 -1.75
C GLU A 39 -0.78 -19.51 -1.26
N VAL A 40 -0.22 -20.69 -1.01
CA VAL A 40 -0.95 -21.81 -0.38
C VAL A 40 -1.37 -21.43 1.04
N GLY A 41 -0.57 -20.66 1.75
CA GLY A 41 -0.93 -20.10 3.05
C GLY A 41 -2.19 -19.26 3.01
N HIS A 42 -2.29 -18.33 2.07
CA HIS A 42 -3.51 -17.55 1.84
C HIS A 42 -4.69 -18.46 1.49
N ALA A 43 -4.50 -19.44 0.59
CA ALA A 43 -5.53 -20.40 0.24
C ALA A 43 -6.07 -21.23 1.43
N LEU A 44 -5.27 -21.40 2.47
CA LEU A 44 -5.62 -22.22 3.66
C LEU A 44 -6.19 -21.38 4.80
N PHE A 45 -5.75 -20.15 4.96
CA PHE A 45 -5.97 -19.38 6.18
C PHE A 45 -6.68 -18.04 5.97
N THR A 46 -6.63 -17.44 4.78
CA THR A 46 -7.35 -16.22 4.50
C THR A 46 -8.80 -16.56 4.15
N PRO A 47 -9.81 -15.93 4.81
CA PRO A 47 -11.19 -16.20 4.50
C PRO A 47 -11.57 -15.68 3.11
N ASP A 48 -12.39 -16.47 2.39
CA ASP A 48 -12.97 -16.08 1.10
C ASP A 48 -14.25 -15.27 1.32
N GLU A 49 -14.11 -14.08 1.89
CA GLU A 49 -15.19 -13.14 2.15
C GLU A 49 -14.79 -11.71 1.77
N ASP A 50 -15.79 -10.91 1.40
CA ASP A 50 -15.58 -9.50 1.06
C ASP A 50 -15.43 -8.65 2.34
N TRP A 51 -14.23 -8.68 2.92
CA TRP A 51 -13.88 -7.93 4.12
C TRP A 51 -13.82 -6.41 3.90
N THR A 52 -13.80 -5.94 2.64
CA THR A 52 -13.80 -4.50 2.33
C THR A 52 -15.08 -3.80 2.80
N LYS A 53 -16.14 -4.57 3.06
CA LYS A 53 -17.37 -4.08 3.65
C LYS A 53 -17.30 -3.88 5.16
N THR A 54 -16.36 -4.53 5.84
CA THR A 54 -16.23 -4.52 7.30
C THR A 54 -15.23 -3.47 7.80
N THR A 55 -14.30 -3.04 6.95
CA THR A 55 -13.31 -2.02 7.32
C THR A 55 -13.14 -0.99 6.20
N LYS A 56 -12.68 0.21 6.59
CA LYS A 56 -12.26 1.27 5.66
C LYS A 56 -10.73 1.35 5.52
N VAL A 57 -10.02 0.39 6.09
CA VAL A 57 -8.57 0.32 5.99
C VAL A 57 -8.20 -0.02 4.54
N PRO A 58 -7.26 0.71 3.91
CA PRO A 58 -6.79 0.36 2.57
C PRO A 58 -6.19 -1.05 2.53
N ALA A 59 -6.44 -1.78 1.44
CA ALA A 59 -6.08 -3.19 1.31
C ALA A 59 -4.58 -3.47 1.56
N GLN A 60 -3.71 -2.54 1.19
CA GLN A 60 -2.27 -2.68 1.41
C GLN A 60 -1.88 -2.88 2.88
N PHE A 61 -2.56 -2.21 3.82
CA PHE A 61 -2.30 -2.39 5.25
C PHE A 61 -2.79 -3.76 5.75
N VAL A 62 -3.95 -4.20 5.25
CA VAL A 62 -4.48 -5.52 5.58
C VAL A 62 -3.55 -6.61 5.03
N ASN A 63 -3.03 -6.45 3.81
CA ASN A 63 -2.12 -7.41 3.21
C ASN A 63 -0.82 -7.56 4.02
N VAL A 64 -0.20 -6.47 4.46
CA VAL A 64 1.02 -6.53 5.29
C VAL A 64 0.81 -7.36 6.56
N VAL A 65 -0.32 -7.16 7.24
CA VAL A 65 -0.64 -7.87 8.48
C VAL A 65 -1.05 -9.32 8.22
N GLU A 66 -1.83 -9.55 7.17
CA GLU A 66 -2.26 -10.90 6.79
C GLU A 66 -1.08 -11.77 6.33
N ASP A 67 -0.15 -11.21 5.55
CA ASP A 67 1.09 -11.88 5.14
C ASP A 67 1.87 -12.38 6.37
N ALA A 68 2.08 -11.50 7.35
CA ALA A 68 2.77 -11.85 8.59
C ALA A 68 2.07 -13.00 9.34
N ARG A 69 0.71 -12.94 9.43
CA ARG A 69 -0.09 -13.98 10.08
C ARG A 69 -0.04 -15.29 9.31
N VAL A 70 -0.29 -15.27 8.01
CA VAL A 70 -0.34 -16.46 7.17
C VAL A 70 1.00 -17.18 7.18
N GLU A 71 2.11 -16.48 7.02
CA GLU A 71 3.44 -17.08 7.05
C GLU A 71 3.76 -17.68 8.42
N LYS A 72 3.38 -17.02 9.52
CA LYS A 72 3.50 -17.56 10.87
C LYS A 72 2.73 -18.87 11.00
N LEU A 73 1.48 -18.92 10.54
CA LEU A 73 0.65 -20.11 10.58
C LEU A 73 1.22 -21.25 9.71
N MET A 74 1.73 -20.91 8.51
CA MET A 74 2.37 -21.88 7.63
C MET A 74 3.64 -22.49 8.26
N LYS A 75 4.53 -21.65 8.80
CA LYS A 75 5.76 -22.10 9.49
C LYS A 75 5.43 -22.98 10.71
N ARG A 76 4.35 -22.68 11.42
CA ARG A 76 3.89 -23.48 12.58
C ARG A 76 3.26 -24.82 12.17
N LYS A 77 2.46 -24.82 11.10
CA LYS A 77 1.78 -26.03 10.60
C LYS A 77 2.74 -26.96 9.87
N TYR A 78 3.67 -26.41 9.12
CA TYR A 78 4.62 -27.12 8.28
C TYR A 78 6.05 -26.71 8.65
N ALA A 79 6.62 -27.34 9.66
CA ALA A 79 7.91 -26.93 10.23
C ALA A 79 9.06 -26.83 9.20
N GLY A 80 9.04 -27.63 8.13
CA GLY A 80 10.01 -27.56 7.03
C GLY A 80 10.00 -26.24 6.29
N LEU A 81 8.84 -25.57 6.20
CA LEU A 81 8.72 -24.28 5.52
C LEU A 81 9.45 -23.15 6.24
N ALA A 82 9.70 -23.24 7.54
CA ALA A 82 10.48 -22.22 8.25
C ALA A 82 11.87 -22.02 7.61
N LYS A 83 12.52 -23.13 7.23
CA LYS A 83 13.81 -23.09 6.53
C LYS A 83 13.67 -22.54 5.09
N THR A 84 12.61 -22.93 4.40
CA THR A 84 12.32 -22.46 3.04
C THR A 84 12.07 -20.96 3.01
N PHE A 85 11.23 -20.44 3.90
CA PHE A 85 10.96 -19.01 4.03
C PHE A 85 12.23 -18.24 4.37
N PHE A 86 13.01 -18.70 5.34
CA PHE A 86 14.28 -18.07 5.70
C PHE A 86 15.25 -18.02 4.50
N GLY A 87 15.46 -19.16 3.82
CA GLY A 87 16.37 -19.25 2.67
C GLY A 87 15.91 -18.42 1.47
N GLY A 88 14.61 -18.44 1.17
CA GLY A 88 14.05 -17.67 0.06
C GLY A 88 14.11 -16.17 0.29
N TYR A 89 13.77 -15.69 1.50
CA TYR A 89 13.91 -14.27 1.83
C TYR A 89 15.36 -13.82 1.92
N LYS A 90 16.28 -14.69 2.35
CA LYS A 90 17.70 -14.42 2.30
C LYS A 90 18.15 -14.15 0.86
N GLU A 91 17.82 -15.05 -0.08
CA GLU A 91 18.17 -14.94 -1.48
C GLU A 91 17.56 -13.66 -2.10
N LEU A 92 16.27 -13.39 -1.84
CA LEU A 92 15.62 -12.16 -2.32
C LEU A 92 16.29 -10.90 -1.78
N ASN A 93 16.74 -10.90 -0.53
CA ASN A 93 17.48 -9.77 0.04
C ASN A 93 18.88 -9.62 -0.57
N GLU A 94 19.58 -10.72 -0.83
CA GLU A 94 20.92 -10.71 -1.46
C GLU A 94 20.88 -10.24 -2.93
N GLU A 95 19.77 -10.45 -3.62
CA GLU A 95 19.51 -9.97 -5.00
C GLU A 95 18.88 -8.57 -5.05
N ASP A 96 18.86 -7.87 -3.92
CA ASP A 96 18.22 -6.55 -3.73
C ASP A 96 16.80 -6.44 -4.30
N PHE A 97 16.03 -7.53 -4.17
CA PHE A 97 14.64 -7.57 -4.62
C PHE A 97 13.78 -6.48 -3.98
N PHE A 98 14.06 -6.12 -2.74
CA PHE A 98 13.35 -5.09 -1.99
C PHE A 98 13.86 -3.68 -2.26
N GLN A 99 14.90 -3.51 -3.11
CA GLN A 99 15.50 -2.23 -3.50
C GLN A 99 15.95 -1.41 -2.28
N LEU A 100 16.72 -2.05 -1.38
CA LEU A 100 17.18 -1.45 -0.14
C LEU A 100 18.63 -0.98 -0.18
N GLU A 101 19.40 -1.31 -1.22
CA GLU A 101 20.86 -1.13 -1.25
C GLU A 101 21.29 0.32 -1.03
N ASP A 102 20.55 1.29 -1.58
CA ASP A 102 20.86 2.73 -1.48
C ASP A 102 19.82 3.50 -0.66
N GLU A 103 18.95 2.81 0.09
CA GLU A 103 17.82 3.42 0.77
C GLU A 103 18.03 3.55 2.28
N ASP A 104 17.67 4.70 2.84
CA ASP A 104 17.57 4.87 4.29
C ASP A 104 16.22 4.33 4.79
N ILE A 105 16.23 3.07 5.24
CA ILE A 105 15.03 2.36 5.72
C ILE A 105 14.38 3.10 6.91
N SER A 106 15.14 3.92 7.66
CA SER A 106 14.60 4.68 8.80
C SER A 106 13.58 5.73 8.36
N THR A 107 13.62 6.17 7.10
CA THR A 107 12.68 7.13 6.51
C THR A 107 11.38 6.51 6.01
N PHE A 108 11.32 5.18 5.95
CA PHE A 108 10.13 4.48 5.49
C PHE A 108 8.99 4.61 6.52
N ASN A 109 7.76 4.64 6.05
CA ASN A 109 6.61 4.60 6.94
C ASN A 109 6.54 3.26 7.71
N LEU A 110 5.74 3.23 8.79
CA LEU A 110 5.68 2.04 9.64
C LEU A 110 5.15 0.80 8.90
N ALA A 111 4.27 0.94 7.91
CA ALA A 111 3.74 -0.21 7.17
C ALA A 111 4.82 -0.88 6.31
N ASP A 112 5.67 -0.09 5.64
CA ASP A 112 6.81 -0.60 4.87
C ASP A 112 7.84 -1.27 5.78
N ARG A 113 8.18 -0.62 6.92
CA ARG A 113 9.10 -1.19 7.91
C ARG A 113 8.56 -2.47 8.55
N ALA A 114 7.26 -2.55 8.82
CA ALA A 114 6.60 -3.76 9.31
C ALA A 114 6.67 -4.89 8.28
N ASN A 115 6.36 -4.61 7.01
CA ASN A 115 6.47 -5.60 5.94
C ASN A 115 7.89 -6.18 5.82
N LEU A 116 8.91 -5.30 5.83
CA LEU A 116 10.31 -5.70 5.82
C LEU A 116 10.69 -6.51 7.07
N TYR A 117 10.22 -6.11 8.25
CA TYR A 117 10.50 -6.80 9.51
C TYR A 117 10.05 -8.25 9.49
N PHE A 118 8.82 -8.52 9.04
CA PHE A 118 8.28 -9.89 9.03
C PHE A 118 8.88 -10.76 7.91
N LYS A 119 9.37 -10.16 6.82
CA LYS A 119 9.96 -10.88 5.68
C LYS A 119 11.49 -11.00 5.79
N VAL A 120 12.19 -9.90 6.01
CA VAL A 120 13.66 -9.82 5.94
C VAL A 120 14.31 -9.28 7.21
N GLY A 121 13.60 -9.14 8.32
CA GLY A 121 14.14 -8.60 9.57
C GLY A 121 15.32 -9.39 10.17
N ASN A 122 15.59 -10.61 9.67
CA ASN A 122 16.79 -11.36 10.01
C ASN A 122 18.05 -10.86 9.28
N PHE A 123 17.92 -10.06 8.23
CA PHE A 123 18.98 -9.64 7.34
C PHE A 123 19.18 -8.13 7.30
N VAL A 124 18.17 -7.36 7.73
CA VAL A 124 18.20 -5.90 7.77
C VAL A 124 17.93 -5.40 9.20
N THR A 125 18.60 -4.30 9.58
CA THR A 125 18.37 -3.69 10.89
C THR A 125 17.19 -2.73 10.79
N LEU A 126 16.19 -2.94 11.65
CA LEU A 126 14.99 -2.13 11.72
C LEU A 126 14.76 -1.68 13.16
N ASP A 127 14.74 -0.38 13.37
CA ASP A 127 14.47 0.22 14.66
C ASP A 127 13.02 0.72 14.75
N PHE A 128 12.39 0.45 15.89
CA PHE A 128 11.02 0.86 16.16
C PHE A 128 10.95 1.70 17.42
N LYS A 129 10.22 2.80 17.36
CA LYS A 129 9.85 3.60 18.54
C LYS A 129 8.97 2.76 19.49
N PRO A 130 8.88 3.08 20.78
CA PRO A 130 8.05 2.33 21.72
C PRO A 130 6.60 2.12 21.26
N GLU A 131 5.96 3.18 20.76
CA GLU A 131 4.58 3.13 20.24
C GLU A 131 4.45 2.33 18.96
N GLU A 132 5.49 2.32 18.11
CA GLU A 132 5.52 1.48 16.90
C GLU A 132 5.69 0.01 17.25
N LYS A 133 6.50 -0.27 18.28
CA LYS A 133 6.72 -1.63 18.74
C LYS A 133 5.44 -2.28 19.24
N GLU A 134 4.57 -1.53 19.91
CA GLU A 134 3.26 -2.02 20.33
C GLU A 134 2.42 -2.52 19.12
N ILE A 135 2.49 -1.78 18.00
CA ILE A 135 1.80 -2.17 16.76
C ILE A 135 2.45 -3.41 16.13
N ILE A 136 3.79 -3.47 16.08
CA ILE A 136 4.52 -4.63 15.58
C ILE A 136 4.19 -5.88 16.42
N ASP A 137 4.13 -5.74 17.74
CA ASP A 137 3.78 -6.84 18.65
C ASP A 137 2.32 -7.28 18.44
N LEU A 138 1.39 -6.34 18.17
CA LEU A 138 0.00 -6.64 17.83
C LEU A 138 -0.10 -7.43 16.52
N ILE A 139 0.65 -7.04 15.48
CA ILE A 139 0.73 -7.76 14.21
C ILE A 139 1.27 -9.18 14.45
N ALA A 140 2.38 -9.30 15.17
CA ALA A 140 3.01 -10.59 15.50
C ALA A 140 2.07 -11.52 16.28
N ALA A 141 1.19 -10.97 17.14
CA ALA A 141 0.22 -11.72 17.95
C ALA A 141 -1.01 -12.18 17.16
N SER A 142 -1.29 -11.63 15.97
CA SER A 142 -2.50 -11.93 15.19
C SER A 142 -2.62 -13.43 14.88
N GLU A 143 -3.70 -14.09 15.30
CA GLU A 143 -3.99 -15.51 15.08
C GLU A 143 -5.20 -15.72 14.16
N SER A 144 -6.19 -14.85 14.24
CA SER A 144 -7.39 -14.87 13.42
C SER A 144 -7.39 -13.72 12.40
N PHE A 145 -8.25 -13.82 11.38
CA PHE A 145 -8.43 -12.72 10.43
C PHE A 145 -9.08 -11.48 11.09
N ALA A 146 -9.87 -11.68 12.14
CA ALA A 146 -10.38 -10.56 12.94
C ALA A 146 -9.25 -9.78 13.62
N ASP A 147 -8.21 -10.47 14.13
CA ASP A 147 -7.03 -9.81 14.69
C ASP A 147 -6.28 -9.02 13.61
N VAL A 148 -6.22 -9.55 12.39
CA VAL A 148 -5.63 -8.85 11.23
C VAL A 148 -6.33 -7.53 10.99
N LEU A 149 -7.65 -7.50 10.96
CA LEU A 149 -8.40 -6.26 10.73
C LEU A 149 -8.13 -5.23 11.85
N ILE A 150 -8.07 -5.67 13.10
CA ILE A 150 -7.75 -4.81 14.26
C ILE A 150 -6.33 -4.25 14.13
N ALA A 151 -5.33 -5.10 13.90
CA ALA A 151 -3.94 -4.68 13.79
C ALA A 151 -3.72 -3.77 12.58
N SER A 152 -4.38 -4.03 11.45
CA SER A 152 -4.32 -3.21 10.25
C SER A 152 -4.92 -1.82 10.47
N GLU A 153 -5.97 -1.72 11.26
CA GLU A 153 -6.58 -0.44 11.62
C GLU A 153 -5.63 0.42 12.46
N GLU A 154 -4.96 -0.17 13.44
CA GLU A 154 -3.97 0.55 14.27
C GLU A 154 -2.75 0.96 13.44
N LEU A 155 -2.23 0.09 12.58
CA LEU A 155 -1.15 0.39 11.65
C LEU A 155 -1.52 1.55 10.72
N TYR A 156 -2.71 1.52 10.12
CA TYR A 156 -3.20 2.59 9.24
C TYR A 156 -3.37 3.92 9.96
N LYS A 157 -3.97 3.90 11.17
CA LYS A 157 -4.14 5.11 12.00
C LYS A 157 -2.79 5.76 12.31
N TYR A 158 -1.80 4.96 12.67
CA TYR A 158 -0.47 5.44 12.96
C TYR A 158 0.18 6.09 11.74
N CYS A 159 0.25 5.39 10.59
CA CYS A 159 0.82 5.91 9.36
C CYS A 159 0.13 7.20 8.89
N LYS A 160 -1.20 7.25 8.96
CA LYS A 160 -1.98 8.45 8.61
C LYS A 160 -1.65 9.64 9.51
N LYS A 161 -1.45 9.40 10.81
CA LYS A 161 -1.05 10.45 11.78
C LYS A 161 0.35 10.98 11.46
N GLU A 162 1.31 10.10 11.19
CA GLU A 162 2.67 10.49 10.79
C GLU A 162 2.66 11.35 9.52
N GLN A 163 1.93 10.92 8.48
CA GLN A 163 1.82 11.64 7.22
C GLN A 163 1.24 13.05 7.43
N GLN A 164 0.19 13.18 8.25
CA GLN A 164 -0.40 14.48 8.56
C GLN A 164 0.55 15.40 9.35
N GLN A 165 1.40 14.84 10.20
CA GLN A 165 2.40 15.61 10.93
C GLN A 165 3.50 16.10 10.00
N GLN A 166 3.99 15.26 9.09
CA GLN A 166 5.00 15.64 8.10
C GLN A 166 4.48 16.73 7.15
N GLN A 167 3.24 16.64 6.69
CA GLN A 167 2.62 17.70 5.88
C GLN A 167 2.54 19.04 6.60
N LYS A 168 2.13 19.05 7.88
CA LYS A 168 2.08 20.29 8.66
C LYS A 168 3.45 20.96 8.85
N VAL A 169 4.50 20.16 9.02
CA VAL A 169 5.87 20.69 9.14
C VAL A 169 6.31 21.27 7.79
N ALA A 170 6.08 20.57 6.67
CA ALA A 170 6.41 21.07 5.35
C ALA A 170 5.67 22.37 4.99
N ASP A 171 4.39 22.49 5.38
CA ASP A 171 3.60 23.71 5.16
C ASP A 171 4.14 24.89 5.99
N LEU A 172 4.61 24.66 7.22
CA LEU A 172 5.22 25.69 8.08
C LEU A 172 6.55 26.21 7.49
N ASP A 173 7.43 25.29 7.04
CA ASP A 173 8.72 25.66 6.43
C ASP A 173 8.54 26.43 5.11
N SER A 174 7.48 26.14 4.36
CA SER A 174 7.17 26.85 3.11
C SER A 174 6.67 28.29 3.37
N HIS A 175 6.04 28.56 4.52
CA HIS A 175 5.60 29.90 4.91
C HIS A 175 6.75 30.76 5.47
N GLU A 176 7.74 30.18 6.14
CA GLU A 176 8.90 30.94 6.65
C GLU A 176 9.84 31.41 5.52
N SER A 177 9.92 30.68 4.42
CA SER A 177 10.78 31.05 3.28
C SER A 177 10.24 32.21 2.43
N GLN A 178 9.00 32.65 2.60
CA GLN A 178 8.40 33.79 1.89
C GLN A 178 8.42 35.11 2.68
N GLY A 179 8.93 35.12 3.91
CA GLY A 179 8.89 36.27 4.82
C GLY A 179 10.11 37.17 4.88
N SER A 180 11.12 37.06 3.98
CA SER A 180 12.32 37.91 4.00
C SER A 180 12.50 38.70 2.70
N SER A 181 11.66 39.69 2.49
CA SER A 181 11.98 40.84 1.66
C SER A 181 11.58 42.11 2.40
N SER A 182 12.61 42.78 2.94
CA SER A 182 12.52 44.11 3.59
C SER A 182 11.91 45.15 2.66
N PRO A 183 11.08 46.06 3.19
CA PRO A 183 10.70 47.25 2.50
C PRO A 183 11.71 48.36 2.74
N ASN A 184 12.43 48.80 1.73
CA ASN A 184 13.07 50.10 1.75
C ASN A 184 12.23 51.05 0.93
N GLY A 185 11.94 52.20 1.59
CA GLY A 185 10.95 53.16 1.27
C GLY A 185 11.19 54.02 0.03
N GLU A 186 10.13 54.65 -0.37
CA GLU A 186 10.10 56.10 -0.59
C GLU A 186 8.66 56.59 -0.83
N GLU A 187 8.32 57.66 -0.12
CA GLU A 187 7.06 58.39 -0.17
C GLU A 187 6.86 59.05 -1.56
N ALA A 188 5.62 59.01 -2.08
CA ALA A 188 5.06 60.17 -2.78
C ALA A 188 3.52 60.07 -2.89
N LYS A 189 2.95 61.15 -2.51
CA LYS A 189 1.60 61.68 -2.34
C LYS A 189 0.61 61.56 -3.53
N MET A 190 -0.67 61.57 -3.10
CA MET A 190 -1.88 62.20 -3.74
C MET A 190 -2.41 61.50 -4.99
N GLU A 191 -3.66 61.24 -5.22
CA GLU A 191 -4.96 61.89 -4.95
C GLU A 191 -6.09 60.87 -5.27
N GLN A 192 -7.19 60.91 -4.51
CA GLN A 192 -8.51 60.39 -4.95
C GLN A 192 -9.20 61.46 -5.85
N PRO A 193 -10.25 61.15 -6.63
CA PRO A 193 -11.53 60.70 -6.12
C PRO A 193 -12.37 59.75 -7.06
N GLN A 194 -13.30 59.03 -6.41
CA GLN A 194 -14.73 58.77 -6.71
C GLN A 194 -15.20 58.66 -8.20
N ASP A 195 -15.90 57.58 -8.54
CA ASP A 195 -17.38 57.52 -8.60
C ASP A 195 -17.84 56.15 -9.10
N GLU A 196 -18.75 55.56 -8.40
CA GLU A 196 -20.08 55.01 -8.62
C GLU A 196 -20.42 54.37 -9.98
N GLN A 197 -21.04 53.24 -9.89
CA GLN A 197 -22.37 52.78 -10.30
C GLN A 197 -22.40 51.40 -10.96
N GLU A 198 -23.02 50.48 -10.28
CA GLU A 198 -24.28 49.76 -10.57
C GLU A 198 -24.48 49.12 -11.95
N GLY A 199 -24.96 47.88 -11.90
CA GLY A 199 -25.95 47.40 -12.85
C GLY A 199 -25.84 45.98 -13.33
N GLN A 200 -26.58 45.10 -12.60
CA GLN A 200 -27.61 44.17 -13.08
C GLN A 200 -27.29 43.12 -14.15
N SER A 201 -27.44 41.88 -13.71
CA SER A 201 -28.32 40.80 -14.21
C SER A 201 -28.48 40.62 -15.73
N ASN A 202 -28.35 39.38 -16.19
CA ASN A 202 -29.50 38.65 -16.74
C ASN A 202 -29.20 37.14 -16.95
N GLU A 203 -30.22 36.40 -16.62
CA GLU A 203 -30.51 35.00 -16.93
C GLU A 203 -30.74 34.81 -18.45
N SER A 204 -30.63 33.56 -18.86
CA SER A 204 -31.59 32.79 -19.68
C SER A 204 -30.86 31.76 -20.54
N GLN A 205 -31.07 30.49 -20.23
CA GLN A 205 -32.03 29.52 -20.79
C GLN A 205 -31.71 28.95 -22.18
N SER A 206 -31.59 27.60 -22.13
CA SER A 206 -32.25 26.57 -22.95
C SER A 206 -31.91 26.46 -24.44
N SER A 207 -31.63 25.29 -24.92
CA SER A 207 -32.51 24.24 -25.40
C SER A 207 -31.75 23.17 -26.20
N GLN A 208 -31.97 21.91 -25.88
CA GLN A 208 -32.45 20.76 -26.65
C GLN A 208 -32.20 20.69 -28.17
N SER A 209 -31.70 19.51 -28.55
CA SER A 209 -32.29 18.49 -29.47
C SER A 209 -31.21 17.45 -29.79
N GLU A 210 -31.37 16.12 -29.45
CA GLU A 210 -31.93 15.01 -30.23
C GLU A 210 -31.30 14.89 -31.64
N GLU A 211 -30.81 13.80 -32.12
CA GLU A 211 -31.18 12.39 -32.15
C GLU A 211 -30.12 11.52 -32.86
N ASN A 212 -30.03 10.21 -32.46
CA ASN A 212 -29.81 8.99 -33.26
C ASN A 212 -28.45 8.70 -33.95
N SER A 213 -27.84 7.56 -33.77
CA SER A 213 -28.18 6.17 -34.06
C SER A 213 -27.03 5.22 -33.83
N ASP A 214 -27.34 4.08 -33.24
CA ASP A 214 -26.81 2.73 -33.45
C ASP A 214 -25.36 2.49 -33.91
N ASN A 215 -24.56 1.81 -33.05
CA ASN A 215 -24.10 0.48 -33.39
C ASN A 215 -23.58 -0.32 -32.17
N GLN A 216 -23.97 -1.56 -32.13
CA GLN A 216 -23.77 -2.56 -31.10
C GLN A 216 -22.32 -3.04 -31.03
N GLY A 217 -21.81 -3.23 -29.80
CA GLY A 217 -20.71 -4.11 -29.51
C GLY A 217 -20.56 -4.24 -27.98
N PRO A 218 -20.66 -5.44 -27.39
CA PRO A 218 -20.64 -5.60 -25.94
C PRO A 218 -19.22 -5.44 -25.43
N THR A 219 -18.93 -4.29 -24.87
CA THR A 219 -17.74 -4.11 -24.06
C THR A 219 -17.98 -4.81 -22.74
N GLN A 220 -17.38 -5.97 -22.58
CA GLN A 220 -17.27 -6.65 -21.30
C GLN A 220 -16.53 -5.74 -20.34
N ASN A 221 -17.29 -5.15 -19.45
CA ASN A 221 -16.79 -4.46 -18.26
C ASN A 221 -16.31 -5.55 -17.30
N GLN A 222 -15.04 -5.97 -17.46
CA GLN A 222 -14.36 -6.75 -16.44
C GLN A 222 -14.15 -5.85 -15.24
N GLN A 223 -15.09 -5.91 -14.32
CA GLN A 223 -14.84 -5.52 -12.93
C GLN A 223 -13.76 -6.47 -12.43
N ASN A 224 -12.52 -5.99 -12.39
CA ASN A 224 -11.42 -6.61 -11.65
C ASN A 224 -11.83 -6.59 -10.17
N ALA A 225 -12.49 -7.65 -9.75
CA ALA A 225 -12.51 -8.04 -8.35
C ALA A 225 -11.07 -8.42 -8.01
N THR A 226 -10.31 -7.50 -7.46
CA THR A 226 -8.98 -7.73 -6.91
C THR A 226 -9.15 -8.72 -5.77
N SER A 227 -8.89 -9.99 -6.04
CA SER A 227 -8.74 -11.00 -4.99
C SER A 227 -7.63 -10.56 -4.05
N PRO A 228 -7.81 -10.64 -2.72
CA PRO A 228 -6.83 -10.16 -1.73
C PRO A 228 -5.53 -10.97 -1.66
N SER A 229 -5.27 -11.87 -2.58
CA SER A 229 -4.17 -12.83 -2.55
C SER A 229 -3.14 -12.55 -3.65
N SER A 230 -2.53 -11.38 -3.63
CA SER A 230 -1.30 -11.16 -4.40
C SER A 230 -0.19 -10.74 -3.47
N ILE A 231 0.94 -11.46 -3.51
CA ILE A 231 2.17 -11.02 -2.84
C ILE A 231 2.54 -9.67 -3.44
N GLN A 232 2.30 -8.60 -2.73
CA GLN A 232 3.06 -7.36 -2.92
C GLN A 232 4.39 -7.55 -2.17
N ILE A 233 5.32 -8.27 -2.81
CA ILE A 233 6.71 -8.28 -2.42
C ILE A 233 7.30 -7.00 -3.00
N GLY A 234 7.21 -5.91 -2.30
CA GLY A 234 7.66 -4.60 -2.73
C GLY A 234 7.26 -3.56 -1.70
N ARG A 235 7.74 -2.34 -1.84
CA ARG A 235 7.28 -1.21 -1.05
C ARG A 235 5.76 -1.14 -1.12
N ALA A 236 5.09 -1.16 0.02
CA ALA A 236 3.71 -0.71 0.10
C ALA A 236 3.73 0.82 -0.11
N HIS A 237 3.60 1.28 -1.35
CA HIS A 237 3.44 2.71 -1.61
C HIS A 237 2.11 3.16 -0.99
N VAL A 238 2.20 3.86 0.12
CA VAL A 238 1.09 4.53 0.82
C VAL A 238 0.89 5.91 0.22
#